data_90ab57f10360aa62ed8497cda336f755
#
_entry.id   90ab57f10360aa62ed8497cda336f755
#
_cell.length_a   1.000
_cell.length_b   1.000
_cell.length_c   1.000
_cell.angle_alpha   90.00
_cell.angle_beta   90.00
_cell.angle_gamma   90.00
#
_symmetry.space_group_name_H-M   'P 1'
#
loop_
_entity.id
_entity.type
_entity.pdbx_description
1 polymer ?
#
loop_
_entity_poly.entity_id
_entity_poly.type
_entity_poly.pdbx_seq_one_letter_code
_entity_poly.pdbx_strand_id
1 'polypeptide(L)'
;MKKLFISTTLLAGIFSYAGGFRVSLQGVKQLAMAHTSAHAEDASVTFFNPAGMSFIPKKLSVVAGSFAVLSKVTYQNPDTRESYSTNSPVGTPIYAAIAYKVTDKLSVGMSFTTPFWKHY
;
A
#
# COMPACT_ATOMS: atom_id res chain seq x y z
N MET A 1 -0.39 -30.21 23.70
CA MET A 1 -1.12 -29.01 23.23
C MET A 1 -0.24 -28.09 22.34
N LYS A 2 1.00 -27.72 22.74
CA LYS A 2 1.88 -26.85 21.92
C LYS A 2 2.18 -27.41 20.52
N LYS A 3 2.42 -28.72 20.39
CA LYS A 3 2.71 -29.37 19.10
C LYS A 3 1.49 -29.38 18.15
N LEU A 4 0.29 -29.50 18.70
CA LEU A 4 -0.95 -29.45 17.92
C LEU A 4 -1.19 -28.06 17.34
N PHE A 5 -0.92 -27.00 18.11
CA PHE A 5 -1.03 -25.61 17.66
C PHE A 5 -0.07 -25.31 16.49
N ILE A 6 1.17 -25.75 16.58
CA ILE A 6 2.18 -25.57 15.52
C ILE A 6 1.74 -26.28 14.23
N SER A 7 1.25 -27.52 14.33
CA SER A 7 0.77 -28.28 13.18
C SER A 7 -0.43 -27.61 12.49
N THR A 8 -1.37 -27.08 13.26
CA THR A 8 -2.57 -26.40 12.70
C THR A 8 -2.18 -25.09 11.98
N THR A 9 -1.22 -24.34 12.53
CA THR A 9 -0.73 -23.10 11.90
C THR A 9 0.02 -23.40 10.60
N LEU A 10 0.78 -24.49 10.53
CA LEU A 10 1.47 -24.90 9.31
C LEU A 10 0.49 -25.32 8.20
N LEU A 11 -0.60 -26.02 8.54
CA LEU A 11 -1.63 -26.42 7.57
C LEU A 11 -2.43 -25.23 7.04
N ALA A 12 -2.64 -24.19 7.84
CA ALA A 12 -3.36 -22.99 7.41
C ALA A 12 -2.65 -22.24 6.26
N GLY A 13 -1.34 -22.34 6.16
CA GLY A 13 -0.55 -21.74 5.08
C GLY A 13 -0.80 -22.35 3.70
N ILE A 14 -1.29 -23.57 3.62
CA ILE A 14 -1.52 -24.30 2.35
C ILE A 14 -2.74 -23.72 1.58
N PHE A 15 -3.66 -23.07 2.28
CA PHE A 15 -4.85 -22.43 1.69
C PHE A 15 -4.68 -20.94 1.43
N SER A 16 -3.47 -20.41 1.54
CA SER A 16 -3.19 -18.99 1.30
C SER A 16 -3.02 -18.72 -0.19
N TYR A 17 -3.96 -17.99 -0.78
CA TYR A 17 -3.83 -17.47 -2.14
C TYR A 17 -3.17 -16.09 -2.06
N ALA A 18 -1.96 -15.97 -2.58
CA ALA A 18 -1.28 -14.68 -2.70
C ALA A 18 -1.84 -13.93 -3.90
N GLY A 19 -2.36 -12.73 -3.69
CA GLY A 19 -2.77 -11.84 -4.78
C GLY A 19 -1.54 -11.39 -5.60
N GLY A 20 -1.61 -11.53 -6.92
CA GLY A 20 -0.45 -11.33 -7.81
C GLY A 20 -0.05 -9.89 -8.07
N PHE A 21 -0.86 -8.89 -7.75
CA PHE A 21 -0.58 -7.49 -8.06
C PHE A 21 -1.02 -6.55 -6.95
N ARG A 22 -0.09 -5.76 -6.45
CA ARG A 22 -0.35 -4.70 -5.48
C ARG A 22 0.22 -3.38 -5.97
N VAL A 23 -0.62 -2.38 -6.08
CA VAL A 23 -0.20 -0.99 -6.32
C VAL A 23 -0.10 -0.29 -4.97
N SER A 24 1.13 -0.04 -4.53
CA SER A 24 1.40 0.64 -3.25
C SER A 24 1.69 2.11 -3.51
N LEU A 25 0.65 2.93 -3.60
CA LEU A 25 0.73 4.32 -4.02
C LEU A 25 0.30 5.31 -2.92
N GLN A 26 0.54 4.95 -1.65
CA GLN A 26 0.11 5.74 -0.50
C GLN A 26 1.26 6.55 0.11
N GLY A 27 1.83 7.45 -0.67
CA GLY A 27 2.87 8.36 -0.23
C GLY A 27 4.20 8.21 -0.97
N VAL A 28 4.68 9.30 -1.54
CA VAL A 28 5.94 9.32 -2.33
C VAL A 28 7.13 8.95 -1.46
N LYS A 29 7.21 9.46 -0.22
CA LYS A 29 8.30 9.14 0.71
C LYS A 29 8.30 7.66 1.11
N GLN A 30 7.12 7.10 1.39
CA GLN A 30 6.99 5.68 1.71
C GLN A 30 7.41 4.80 0.54
N LEU A 31 7.02 5.17 -0.68
CA LEU A 31 7.46 4.47 -1.89
C LEU A 31 8.97 4.55 -2.09
N ALA A 32 9.57 5.74 -1.92
CA ALA A 32 11.01 5.95 -2.04
C ALA A 32 11.82 5.14 -1.02
N MET A 33 11.26 4.89 0.16
CA MET A 33 11.86 4.06 1.22
C MET A 33 11.43 2.58 1.13
N ALA A 34 10.91 2.13 -0.01
CA ALA A 34 10.41 0.76 -0.21
C ALA A 34 9.42 0.31 0.89
N HIS A 35 8.58 1.23 1.38
CA HIS A 35 7.57 1.01 2.43
C HIS A 35 8.14 0.50 3.77
N THR A 36 9.33 0.86 4.11
CA THR A 36 9.96 0.43 5.37
C THR A 36 9.29 0.98 6.63
N SER A 37 8.40 1.96 6.52
CA SER A 37 7.49 2.51 7.56
C SER A 37 8.05 2.65 9.00
N ALA A 38 9.27 2.25 9.22
CA ALA A 38 9.97 2.35 10.51
C ALA A 38 10.37 3.81 10.80
N HIS A 39 10.53 4.62 9.76
CA HIS A 39 10.87 6.01 9.85
C HIS A 39 9.67 6.88 9.49
N ALA A 40 9.14 7.60 10.48
CA ALA A 40 7.97 8.44 10.33
C ALA A 40 8.39 9.90 10.14
N GLU A 41 8.39 10.38 8.92
CA GLU A 41 8.70 11.79 8.61
C GLU A 41 7.45 12.65 8.41
N ASP A 42 6.37 12.05 7.92
CA ASP A 42 5.13 12.75 7.61
C ASP A 42 3.88 11.86 7.78
N ALA A 43 2.71 12.45 7.55
CA ALA A 43 1.44 11.79 7.75
C ALA A 43 1.20 10.56 6.85
N SER A 44 1.99 10.33 5.80
CA SER A 44 1.85 9.14 4.95
C SER A 44 2.10 7.82 5.70
N VAL A 45 2.81 7.88 6.83
CA VAL A 45 3.02 6.73 7.71
C VAL A 45 1.72 6.18 8.26
N THR A 46 0.67 6.99 8.36
CA THR A 46 -0.64 6.62 8.92
C THR A 46 -1.25 5.37 8.27
N PHE A 47 -1.03 5.19 6.98
CA PHE A 47 -1.54 4.04 6.24
C PHE A 47 -0.76 2.75 6.55
N PHE A 48 0.57 2.83 6.62
CA PHE A 48 1.44 1.64 6.76
C PHE A 48 1.73 1.27 8.20
N ASN A 49 1.93 2.27 9.04
CA ASN A 49 2.27 2.11 10.45
C ASN A 49 1.64 3.24 11.29
N PRO A 50 0.38 3.09 11.71
CA PRO A 50 -0.29 4.11 12.52
C PRO A 50 0.47 4.46 13.81
N ALA A 51 1.14 3.50 14.43
CA ALA A 51 1.96 3.74 15.63
C ALA A 51 3.11 4.72 15.35
N GLY A 52 3.60 4.76 14.11
CA GLY A 52 4.64 5.68 13.65
C GLY A 52 4.25 7.15 13.75
N MET A 53 2.95 7.47 13.80
CA MET A 53 2.50 8.87 13.91
C MET A 53 3.05 9.59 15.15
N SER A 54 3.28 8.86 16.23
CA SER A 54 3.84 9.43 17.47
C SER A 54 5.29 9.91 17.32
N PHE A 55 6.00 9.38 16.33
CA PHE A 55 7.39 9.73 16.04
C PHE A 55 7.54 10.86 15.01
N ILE A 56 6.43 11.32 14.39
CA ILE A 56 6.49 12.48 13.49
C ILE A 56 7.01 13.69 14.25
N PRO A 57 8.07 14.39 13.74
CA PRO A 57 8.70 15.51 14.47
C PRO A 57 7.76 16.70 14.68
N LYS A 58 6.81 16.90 13.78
CA LYS A 58 5.88 18.04 13.78
C LYS A 58 4.59 17.70 14.51
N LYS A 59 4.01 18.72 15.18
CA LYS A 59 2.72 18.59 15.88
C LYS A 59 1.56 18.30 14.90
N LEU A 60 1.60 18.91 13.72
CA LEU A 60 0.65 18.65 12.62
C LEU A 60 1.43 18.30 11.37
N SER A 61 1.01 17.24 10.72
CA SER A 61 1.52 16.84 9.42
C SER A 61 0.36 16.56 8.47
N VAL A 62 0.43 17.13 7.27
CA VAL A 62 -0.55 16.92 6.20
C VAL A 62 0.22 16.55 4.93
N VAL A 63 -0.24 15.56 4.24
CA VAL A 63 0.32 15.12 2.96
C VAL A 63 -0.81 14.78 2.00
N ALA A 64 -0.65 15.15 0.74
CA ALA A 64 -1.54 14.75 -0.33
C ALA A 64 -0.74 14.63 -1.62
N GLY A 65 -1.19 13.77 -2.52
CA GLY A 65 -0.55 13.58 -3.81
C GLY A 65 -1.31 12.62 -4.72
N SER A 66 -0.79 12.47 -5.92
CA SER A 66 -1.29 11.51 -6.90
C SER A 66 -0.13 10.86 -7.63
N PHE A 67 -0.39 9.73 -8.26
CA PHE A 67 0.54 9.02 -9.13
C PHE A 67 -0.07 8.88 -10.52
N ALA A 68 0.78 8.83 -11.54
CA ALA A 68 0.40 8.39 -12.87
C ALA A 68 0.82 6.93 -13.02
N VAL A 69 -0.14 6.04 -13.20
CA VAL A 69 0.11 4.60 -13.36
C VAL A 69 -0.17 4.21 -14.81
N LEU A 70 0.87 3.83 -15.51
CA LEU A 70 0.78 3.29 -16.85
C LEU A 70 0.90 1.77 -16.74
N SER A 71 -0.18 1.07 -17.07
CA SER A 71 -0.25 -0.38 -17.01
C SER A 71 -0.35 -0.94 -18.42
N LYS A 72 0.58 -1.83 -18.77
CA LYS A 72 0.53 -2.57 -20.03
C LYS A 72 0.70 -4.05 -19.71
N VAL A 73 -0.28 -4.85 -20.06
CA VAL A 73 -0.21 -6.31 -19.94
C VAL A 73 -0.18 -6.88 -21.35
N THR A 74 0.78 -7.74 -21.62
CA THR A 74 0.86 -8.49 -22.86
C THR A 74 0.67 -9.96 -22.54
N TYR A 75 -0.29 -10.58 -23.18
CA TYR A 75 -0.52 -12.02 -23.15
C TYR A 75 -0.12 -12.63 -24.49
N GLN A 76 0.67 -13.69 -24.45
CA GLN A 76 0.98 -14.47 -25.63
C GLN A 76 0.32 -15.83 -25.55
N ASN A 77 -0.46 -16.16 -26.57
CA ASN A 77 -1.07 -17.48 -26.68
C ASN A 77 0.05 -18.53 -26.92
N PRO A 78 0.19 -19.55 -26.08
CA PRO A 78 1.25 -20.56 -26.22
C PRO A 78 1.09 -21.41 -27.48
N ASP A 79 -0.12 -21.60 -27.99
CA ASP A 79 -0.40 -22.46 -29.14
C ASP A 79 -0.23 -21.74 -30.47
N THR A 80 -0.78 -20.52 -30.58
CA THR A 80 -0.74 -19.74 -31.84
C THR A 80 0.40 -18.75 -31.89
N ARG A 81 1.08 -18.47 -30.76
CA ARG A 81 2.11 -17.42 -30.57
C ARG A 81 1.62 -16.00 -30.84
N GLU A 82 0.33 -15.81 -30.98
CA GLU A 82 -0.25 -14.48 -31.11
C GLU A 82 -0.16 -13.71 -29.79
N SER A 83 0.19 -12.42 -29.89
CA SER A 83 0.34 -11.55 -28.73
C SER A 83 -0.79 -10.54 -28.68
N TYR A 84 -1.44 -10.47 -27.54
CA TYR A 84 -2.49 -9.51 -27.25
C TYR A 84 -2.00 -8.57 -26.14
N SER A 85 -2.12 -7.26 -26.35
CA SER A 85 -1.76 -6.28 -25.32
C SER A 85 -2.95 -5.41 -24.94
N THR A 86 -3.04 -5.09 -23.65
CA THR A 86 -4.06 -4.18 -23.15
C THR A 86 -3.73 -2.75 -23.53
N ASN A 87 -4.75 -1.98 -23.92
CA ASN A 87 -4.67 -0.55 -24.07
C ASN A 87 -5.38 0.09 -22.88
N SER A 88 -4.69 0.15 -21.74
CA SER A 88 -5.27 0.68 -20.51
C SER A 88 -5.04 2.19 -20.42
N PRO A 89 -6.05 2.98 -20.05
CA PRO A 89 -5.87 4.39 -19.78
C PRO A 89 -4.93 4.61 -18.59
N VAL A 90 -4.34 5.80 -18.52
CA VAL A 90 -3.49 6.18 -17.38
C VAL A 90 -4.35 6.25 -16.12
N GLY A 91 -4.02 5.42 -15.14
CA GLY A 91 -4.63 5.47 -13.82
C GLY A 91 -4.02 6.63 -13.01
N THR A 92 -4.86 7.40 -12.32
CA THR A 92 -4.41 8.52 -11.47
C THR A 92 -4.90 8.35 -10.03
N PRO A 93 -4.43 7.33 -9.29
CA PRO A 93 -4.79 7.19 -7.88
C PRO A 93 -4.31 8.39 -7.08
N ILE A 94 -5.18 8.83 -6.16
CA ILE A 94 -4.88 9.93 -5.24
C ILE A 94 -4.75 9.41 -3.82
N TYR A 95 -3.97 10.10 -3.01
CA TYR A 95 -3.88 9.86 -1.58
C TYR A 95 -3.84 11.18 -0.81
N ALA A 96 -4.36 11.17 0.40
CA ALA A 96 -4.24 12.24 1.36
C ALA A 96 -4.14 11.65 2.77
N ALA A 97 -3.36 12.28 3.63
CA ALA A 97 -3.28 11.90 5.03
C ALA A 97 -3.04 13.11 5.91
N ILE A 98 -3.56 13.04 7.12
CA ILE A 98 -3.35 14.02 8.19
C ILE A 98 -3.01 13.28 9.47
N ALA A 99 -2.01 13.78 10.20
CA ALA A 99 -1.64 13.30 11.52
C ALA A 99 -1.45 14.48 12.46
N TYR A 100 -1.99 14.36 13.66
CA TYR A 100 -1.90 15.37 14.71
C TYR A 100 -1.43 14.73 16.01
N LYS A 101 -0.36 15.26 16.58
CA LYS A 101 0.18 14.85 17.87
C LYS A 101 -0.57 15.60 18.99
N VAL A 102 -1.42 14.86 19.70
CA VAL A 102 -2.19 15.40 20.84
C VAL A 102 -1.29 15.57 22.05
N THR A 103 -0.49 14.54 22.35
CA THR A 103 0.53 14.53 23.41
C THR A 103 1.77 13.80 22.89
N ASP A 104 2.84 13.74 23.66
CA ASP A 104 4.06 12.99 23.28
C ASP A 104 3.81 11.47 23.12
N LYS A 105 2.72 10.97 23.70
CA LYS A 105 2.35 9.54 23.67
C LYS A 105 1.10 9.25 22.87
N LEU A 106 0.34 10.26 22.46
CA LEU A 106 -0.92 10.10 21.76
C LEU A 106 -0.93 10.94 20.48
N SER A 107 -1.09 10.26 19.36
CA SER A 107 -1.32 10.89 18.07
C SER A 107 -2.60 10.35 17.46
N VAL A 108 -3.30 11.19 16.72
CA VAL A 108 -4.47 10.84 15.93
C VAL A 108 -4.21 11.17 14.47
N GLY A 109 -4.77 10.37 13.57
CA GLY A 109 -4.62 10.62 12.15
C GLY A 109 -5.68 9.94 11.32
N MET A 110 -5.81 10.39 10.09
CA MET A 110 -6.70 9.83 9.10
C MET A 110 -6.00 9.82 7.74
N SER A 111 -6.25 8.78 6.96
CA SER A 111 -5.77 8.68 5.58
C SER A 111 -6.91 8.32 4.65
N PHE A 112 -6.85 8.87 3.46
CA PHE A 112 -7.74 8.58 2.34
C PHE A 112 -6.90 8.16 1.14
N THR A 113 -7.28 7.06 0.51
CA THR A 113 -6.61 6.57 -0.69
C THR A 113 -7.62 6.00 -1.67
N THR A 114 -7.34 6.14 -2.96
CA THR A 114 -8.11 5.48 -4.02
C THR A 114 -7.25 4.36 -4.61
N PRO A 115 -7.26 3.15 -4.02
CA PRO A 115 -6.34 2.09 -4.39
C PRO A 115 -6.58 1.52 -5.79
N PHE A 116 -7.80 1.67 -6.32
CA PHE A 116 -8.17 1.16 -7.64
C PHE A 116 -9.03 2.17 -8.37
N TRP A 117 -8.53 2.63 -9.50
CA TRP A 117 -9.32 3.34 -10.49
C TRP A 117 -9.50 2.42 -11.69
N LYS A 118 -10.63 1.74 -11.76
CA LYS A 118 -10.97 0.90 -12.89
C LYS A 118 -11.91 1.68 -13.80
N HIS A 119 -11.43 2.10 -14.95
CA HIS A 119 -12.29 2.43 -16.07
C HIS A 119 -12.64 1.13 -16.79
N TYR A 120 -13.93 0.85 -16.88
CA TYR A 120 -14.46 -0.15 -17.78
C TYR A 120 -14.62 0.44 -19.18
#